data_0bb712e40cf9054ba5ac4cd6c2b05727
#
_entry.id   0bb712e40cf9054ba5ac4cd6c2b05727
#
_cell.length_a   1.000
_cell.length_b   1.000
_cell.length_c   1.000
_cell.angle_alpha   90.00
_cell.angle_beta   90.00
_cell.angle_gamma   90.00
#
_symmetry.space_group_name_H-M   'P 1'
#
loop_
_entity.id
_entity.type
_entity.pdbx_description
1 polymer ?
#
loop_
_entity_poly.entity_id
_entity_poly.type
_entity_poly.pdbx_seq_one_letter_code
_entity_poly.pdbx_strand_id
1 'polypeptide(L)'
;STDPKVVSNAKTLDKISFAEASELAYFGARVLHPKTILPAMNKNIPVRVLNSFNPKGNGTRILNNVEKNRHLVRAVAYKKNIILINVVSTRMLGAYGFLARVFNIFDKYKKSVDVISTSEVSVSLTIDDENEIEDITRDIEEIARVRVLKNRAIVCIVGEHMMNVPGIAGRTFEALGKNNINVEMISQASSGVNITFVVDGRDIENAVKCLHEEYFS
;
A
#
# COMPACT_ATOMS: atom_id res chain seq x y z
N SER A 1 6.90 -10.35 9.09
CA SER A 1 5.97 -10.72 8.02
C SER A 1 4.66 -9.91 8.05
N THR A 2 4.20 -9.45 9.22
CA THR A 2 3.08 -8.52 9.40
C THR A 2 3.08 -7.95 10.83
N ASP A 3 2.04 -7.18 11.21
CA ASP A 3 1.87 -6.64 12.57
C ASP A 3 1.55 -7.78 13.55
N PRO A 4 2.39 -8.02 14.57
CA PRO A 4 2.16 -9.06 15.57
C PRO A 4 0.91 -8.83 16.44
N LYS A 5 0.34 -7.62 16.45
CA LYS A 5 -0.93 -7.34 17.13
C LYS A 5 -2.13 -7.94 16.41
N VAL A 6 -2.02 -8.15 15.09
CA VAL A 6 -3.08 -8.75 14.25
C VAL A 6 -2.84 -10.25 14.08
N VAL A 7 -1.57 -10.64 13.92
CA VAL A 7 -1.16 -12.03 13.70
C VAL A 7 -0.09 -12.40 14.71
N SER A 8 -0.44 -13.20 15.71
CA SER A 8 0.43 -13.53 16.85
C SER A 8 1.69 -14.31 16.47
N ASN A 9 1.63 -15.08 15.36
CA ASN A 9 2.77 -15.86 14.84
C ASN A 9 3.55 -15.12 13.73
N ALA A 10 3.41 -13.80 13.65
CA ALA A 10 4.18 -12.98 12.72
C ALA A 10 5.69 -13.16 12.96
N LYS A 11 6.44 -13.32 11.86
CA LYS A 11 7.89 -13.58 11.89
C LYS A 11 8.68 -12.29 11.64
N THR A 12 9.76 -12.09 12.37
CA THR A 12 10.72 -11.02 12.08
C THR A 12 11.42 -11.31 10.74
N LEU A 13 11.64 -10.29 9.94
CA LEU A 13 12.38 -10.38 8.68
C LEU A 13 13.87 -10.13 8.97
N ASP A 14 14.74 -11.10 8.68
CA ASP A 14 16.18 -10.95 8.92
C ASP A 14 16.84 -9.93 7.99
N LYS A 15 16.43 -9.93 6.72
CA LYS A 15 16.95 -9.05 5.68
C LYS A 15 15.82 -8.58 4.77
N ILE A 16 15.79 -7.29 4.43
CA ILE A 16 14.90 -6.69 3.44
C ILE A 16 15.68 -5.69 2.59
N SER A 17 15.20 -5.44 1.37
CA SER A 17 15.77 -4.39 0.54
C SER A 17 15.34 -3.00 0.99
N PHE A 18 16.05 -1.94 0.54
CA PHE A 18 15.60 -0.56 0.78
C PHE A 18 14.25 -0.28 0.13
N ALA A 19 13.97 -0.89 -1.02
CA ALA A 19 12.69 -0.77 -1.70
C ALA A 19 11.56 -1.39 -0.85
N GLU A 20 11.73 -2.63 -0.39
CA GLU A 20 10.78 -3.29 0.52
C GLU A 20 10.58 -2.51 1.83
N ALA A 21 11.67 -1.98 2.43
CA ALA A 21 11.61 -1.19 3.65
C ALA A 21 10.81 0.12 3.44
N SER A 22 10.96 0.76 2.30
CA SER A 22 10.22 1.97 1.95
C SER A 22 8.72 1.70 1.81
N GLU A 23 8.34 0.62 1.11
CA GLU A 23 6.94 0.20 0.98
C GLU A 23 6.32 -0.12 2.35
N LEU A 24 7.00 -0.91 3.17
CA LEU A 24 6.54 -1.25 4.51
C LEU A 24 6.37 0.00 5.39
N ALA A 25 7.30 0.94 5.33
CA ALA A 25 7.24 2.18 6.11
C ALA A 25 6.07 3.08 5.66
N TYR A 26 5.80 3.13 4.34
CA TYR A 26 4.71 3.92 3.78
C TYR A 26 3.33 3.35 4.15
N PHE A 27 3.17 2.02 4.07
CA PHE A 27 1.92 1.32 4.35
C PHE A 27 1.75 0.87 5.81
N GLY A 28 2.34 1.60 6.76
CA GLY A 28 1.98 1.51 8.19
C GLY A 28 2.88 0.65 9.07
N ALA A 29 3.90 -0.02 8.54
CA ALA A 29 4.92 -0.61 9.37
C ALA A 29 5.77 0.50 9.99
N ARG A 30 5.48 0.87 11.24
CA ARG A 30 6.15 1.96 11.99
C ARG A 30 7.60 1.62 12.36
N VAL A 31 8.36 1.10 11.41
CA VAL A 31 9.75 0.66 11.63
C VAL A 31 10.73 1.81 11.40
N LEU A 32 10.52 2.56 10.31
CA LEU A 32 11.38 3.70 9.91
C LEU A 32 10.53 4.70 9.12
N HIS A 33 10.90 5.96 9.15
CA HIS A 33 10.33 6.93 8.23
C HIS A 33 11.06 6.82 6.88
N PRO A 34 10.36 6.74 5.71
CA PRO A 34 11.00 6.56 4.40
C PRO A 34 12.14 7.55 4.12
N LYS A 35 11.96 8.81 4.51
CA LYS A 35 12.99 9.86 4.32
C LYS A 35 14.27 9.62 5.12
N THR A 36 14.24 8.86 6.23
CA THR A 36 15.42 8.62 7.08
C THR A 36 16.38 7.60 6.47
N ILE A 37 15.91 6.72 5.59
CA ILE A 37 16.75 5.70 4.95
C ILE A 37 17.38 6.19 3.63
N LEU A 38 16.87 7.27 3.02
CA LEU A 38 17.38 7.78 1.75
C LEU A 38 18.91 8.06 1.75
N PRO A 39 19.51 8.71 2.76
CA PRO A 39 20.96 8.95 2.77
C PRO A 39 21.77 7.65 2.81
N ALA A 40 21.30 6.64 3.55
CA ALA A 40 21.95 5.35 3.63
C ALA A 40 21.82 4.57 2.31
N MET A 41 20.62 4.59 1.71
CA MET A 41 20.37 3.98 0.40
C MET A 41 21.26 4.58 -0.69
N ASN A 42 21.35 5.91 -0.79
CA ASN A 42 22.16 6.60 -1.80
C ASN A 42 23.66 6.32 -1.68
N LYS A 43 24.13 6.03 -0.46
CA LYS A 43 25.54 5.71 -0.18
C LYS A 43 25.82 4.21 -0.02
N ASN A 44 24.81 3.36 -0.28
CA ASN A 44 24.88 1.91 -0.09
C ASN A 44 25.36 1.50 1.31
N ILE A 45 24.90 2.20 2.34
CA ILE A 45 25.24 1.92 3.73
C ILE A 45 24.16 1.02 4.34
N PRO A 46 24.50 -0.21 4.78
CA PRO A 46 23.54 -1.10 5.44
C PRO A 46 22.92 -0.45 6.70
N VAL A 47 21.61 -0.58 6.84
CA VAL A 47 20.88 -0.12 8.05
C VAL A 47 20.45 -1.34 8.85
N ARG A 48 20.61 -1.30 10.17
CA ARG A 48 20.13 -2.35 11.09
C ARG A 48 19.09 -1.80 12.04
N VAL A 49 17.93 -2.43 12.04
CA VAL A 49 16.81 -2.09 12.94
C VAL A 49 16.77 -3.11 14.07
N LEU A 50 16.86 -2.64 15.29
CA LEU A 50 16.87 -3.45 16.50
C LEU A 50 15.71 -3.07 17.42
N ASN A 51 15.24 -4.03 18.21
CA ASN A 51 14.28 -3.75 19.27
C ASN A 51 15.02 -3.22 20.50
N SER A 52 14.69 -2.01 20.96
CA SER A 52 15.29 -1.39 22.14
C SER A 52 15.08 -2.19 23.43
N PHE A 53 14.00 -2.96 23.53
CA PHE A 53 13.73 -3.87 24.66
C PHE A 53 14.46 -5.22 24.54
N ASN A 54 15.01 -5.55 23.37
CA ASN A 54 15.84 -6.73 23.14
C ASN A 54 17.02 -6.39 22.21
N PRO A 55 18.00 -5.61 22.67
CA PRO A 55 19.12 -5.15 21.85
C PRO A 55 20.07 -6.26 21.40
N LYS A 56 20.05 -7.43 22.06
CA LYS A 56 20.85 -8.63 21.69
C LYS A 56 20.17 -9.44 20.58
N GLY A 57 18.94 -9.14 20.21
CA GLY A 57 18.24 -9.80 19.11
C GLY A 57 18.86 -9.51 17.76
N ASN A 58 18.63 -10.38 16.78
CA ASN A 58 19.20 -10.24 15.42
C ASN A 58 18.69 -9.00 14.68
N GLY A 59 17.44 -8.56 14.97
CA GLY A 59 16.79 -7.45 14.29
C GLY A 59 16.61 -7.67 12.80
N THR A 60 16.43 -6.57 12.04
CA THR A 60 16.29 -6.59 10.59
C THR A 60 17.41 -5.79 9.93
N ARG A 61 18.08 -6.35 8.94
CA ARG A 61 19.07 -5.66 8.12
C ARG A 61 18.41 -5.17 6.82
N ILE A 62 18.61 -3.89 6.50
CA ILE A 62 18.12 -3.26 5.28
C ILE A 62 19.33 -3.03 4.38
N LEU A 63 19.28 -3.57 3.17
CA LEU A 63 20.40 -3.66 2.22
C LEU A 63 19.93 -3.22 0.83
N ASN A 64 20.86 -2.85 -0.04
CA ASN A 64 20.53 -2.54 -1.45
C ASN A 64 20.10 -3.79 -2.22
N ASN A 65 20.85 -4.89 -2.05
CA ASN A 65 20.56 -6.15 -2.70
C ASN A 65 20.33 -7.23 -1.65
N VAL A 66 19.20 -7.90 -1.75
CA VAL A 66 18.88 -9.07 -0.95
C VAL A 66 18.79 -10.26 -1.90
N GLU A 67 19.51 -11.34 -1.58
CA GLU A 67 19.45 -12.58 -2.35
C GLU A 67 18.01 -13.07 -2.47
N LYS A 68 17.67 -13.66 -3.62
CA LYS A 68 16.35 -14.29 -3.83
C LYS A 68 16.07 -15.27 -2.70
N ASN A 69 15.08 -14.98 -1.90
CA ASN A 69 14.65 -15.86 -0.81
C ASN A 69 13.56 -16.81 -1.31
N ARG A 70 13.36 -17.92 -0.57
CA ARG A 70 12.29 -18.89 -0.88
C ARG A 70 10.89 -18.27 -0.86
N HIS A 71 10.68 -17.22 -0.06
CA HIS A 71 9.40 -16.51 0.02
C HIS A 71 9.43 -15.25 -0.85
N LEU A 72 8.66 -15.28 -1.94
CA LEU A 72 8.49 -14.15 -2.86
C LEU A 72 7.76 -12.98 -2.17
N VAL A 73 6.74 -13.30 -1.37
CA VAL A 73 6.08 -12.35 -0.49
C VAL A 73 6.86 -12.29 0.83
N ARG A 74 7.25 -11.07 1.21
CA ARG A 74 8.06 -10.80 2.41
C ARG A 74 7.21 -10.36 3.58
N ALA A 75 6.20 -9.53 3.30
CA ALA A 75 5.32 -9.02 4.33
C ALA A 75 3.95 -8.62 3.77
N VAL A 76 2.98 -8.57 4.67
CA VAL A 76 1.68 -7.95 4.49
C VAL A 76 1.62 -6.73 5.39
N ALA A 77 1.57 -5.52 4.80
CA ALA A 77 1.38 -4.26 5.49
C ALA A 77 -0.05 -3.76 5.30
N TYR A 78 -0.49 -2.86 6.18
CA TYR A 78 -1.82 -2.26 6.04
C TYR A 78 -1.86 -0.86 6.67
N LYS A 79 -2.79 -0.03 6.17
CA LYS A 79 -3.07 1.32 6.67
C LYS A 79 -4.57 1.47 6.86
N LYS A 80 -5.00 1.80 8.09
CA LYS A 80 -6.42 2.01 8.46
C LYS A 80 -6.82 3.48 8.24
N ASN A 81 -8.12 3.74 8.34
CA ASN A 81 -8.71 5.07 8.28
C ASN A 81 -8.43 5.80 6.95
N ILE A 82 -8.59 5.09 5.87
CA ILE A 82 -8.41 5.60 4.51
C ILE A 82 -9.75 6.08 3.96
N ILE A 83 -9.70 7.11 3.16
CA ILE A 83 -10.81 7.58 2.34
C ILE A 83 -10.52 7.19 0.90
N LEU A 84 -11.43 6.44 0.30
CA LEU A 84 -11.41 6.11 -1.13
C LEU A 84 -12.32 7.09 -1.86
N ILE A 85 -11.75 7.83 -2.81
CA ILE A 85 -12.46 8.79 -3.65
C ILE A 85 -12.48 8.24 -5.06
N ASN A 86 -13.69 8.02 -5.59
CA ASN A 86 -13.89 7.58 -6.96
C ASN A 86 -14.48 8.72 -7.80
N VAL A 87 -13.74 9.15 -8.80
CA VAL A 87 -14.10 10.24 -9.74
C VAL A 87 -14.44 9.62 -11.08
N VAL A 88 -15.65 9.85 -11.57
CA VAL A 88 -16.15 9.26 -12.83
C VAL A 88 -16.58 10.37 -13.78
N SER A 89 -16.05 10.35 -14.99
CA SER A 89 -16.44 11.32 -16.03
C SER A 89 -16.30 10.74 -17.44
N THR A 90 -17.37 10.76 -18.20
CA THR A 90 -17.34 10.44 -19.63
C THR A 90 -16.52 11.46 -20.43
N ARG A 91 -16.34 12.68 -19.90
CA ARG A 91 -15.47 13.73 -20.47
C ARG A 91 -13.98 13.39 -20.38
N MET A 92 -13.62 12.33 -19.67
CA MET A 92 -12.25 11.84 -19.56
C MET A 92 -11.81 11.10 -20.82
N LEU A 93 -12.75 10.45 -21.49
CA LEU A 93 -12.51 9.68 -22.71
C LEU A 93 -11.95 10.58 -23.82
N GLY A 94 -10.72 10.31 -24.26
CA GLY A 94 -10.03 11.08 -25.31
C GLY A 94 -9.69 12.53 -24.94
N ALA A 95 -9.90 12.95 -23.68
CA ALA A 95 -9.62 14.32 -23.24
C ALA A 95 -8.21 14.46 -22.68
N TYR A 96 -7.55 15.56 -23.06
CA TYR A 96 -6.25 15.92 -22.48
C TYR A 96 -6.42 16.67 -21.16
N GLY A 97 -5.52 16.40 -20.20
CA GLY A 97 -5.38 17.19 -18.97
C GLY A 97 -6.48 16.95 -17.92
N PHE A 98 -7.36 15.95 -18.05
CA PHE A 98 -8.37 15.66 -17.04
C PHE A 98 -7.73 15.27 -15.71
N LEU A 99 -6.77 14.34 -15.72
CA LEU A 99 -6.03 13.94 -14.52
C LEU A 99 -5.31 15.12 -13.87
N ALA A 100 -4.69 16.00 -14.67
CA ALA A 100 -4.05 17.19 -14.16
C ALA A 100 -5.03 18.09 -13.39
N ARG A 101 -6.26 18.27 -13.89
CA ARG A 101 -7.29 19.04 -13.18
C ARG A 101 -7.69 18.39 -11.85
N VAL A 102 -7.87 17.09 -11.84
CA VAL A 102 -8.17 16.35 -10.60
C VAL A 102 -7.04 16.53 -9.58
N PHE A 103 -5.78 16.30 -9.98
CA PHE A 103 -4.65 16.42 -9.05
C PHE A 103 -4.37 17.86 -8.60
N ASN A 104 -4.65 18.88 -9.44
CA ASN A 104 -4.56 20.29 -9.05
C ASN A 104 -5.53 20.62 -7.91
N ILE A 105 -6.69 19.97 -7.82
CA ILE A 105 -7.60 20.13 -6.67
C ILE A 105 -6.93 19.64 -5.40
N PHE A 106 -6.31 18.44 -5.41
CA PHE A 106 -5.59 17.92 -4.24
C PHE A 106 -4.38 18.80 -3.88
N ASP A 107 -3.65 19.33 -4.87
CA ASP A 107 -2.55 20.27 -4.64
C ASP A 107 -3.03 21.56 -3.98
N LYS A 108 -4.15 22.15 -4.45
CA LYS A 108 -4.80 23.33 -3.85
C LYS A 108 -5.03 23.15 -2.35
N TYR A 109 -5.49 21.97 -1.93
CA TYR A 109 -5.77 21.63 -0.53
C TYR A 109 -4.57 20.97 0.18
N LYS A 110 -3.40 20.86 -0.48
CA LYS A 110 -2.15 20.26 0.05
C LYS A 110 -2.36 18.82 0.55
N LYS A 111 -3.21 18.06 -0.13
CA LYS A 111 -3.50 16.65 0.21
C LYS A 111 -2.56 15.73 -0.55
N SER A 112 -1.94 14.83 0.22
CA SER A 112 -1.15 13.74 -0.36
C SER A 112 -2.07 12.60 -0.78
N VAL A 113 -1.91 12.11 -2.01
CA VAL A 113 -2.61 10.94 -2.52
C VAL A 113 -1.73 9.71 -2.32
N ASP A 114 -2.28 8.66 -1.70
CA ASP A 114 -1.50 7.46 -1.38
C ASP A 114 -1.46 6.47 -2.56
N VAL A 115 -2.62 6.03 -3.02
CA VAL A 115 -2.75 5.01 -4.09
C VAL A 115 -3.70 5.53 -5.15
N ILE A 116 -3.39 5.23 -6.41
CA ILE A 116 -4.19 5.64 -7.56
C ILE A 116 -4.41 4.45 -8.47
N SER A 117 -5.64 4.34 -8.99
CA SER A 117 -5.99 3.43 -10.07
C SER A 117 -6.87 4.17 -11.07
N THR A 118 -6.59 4.03 -12.35
CA THR A 118 -7.32 4.75 -13.41
C THR A 118 -7.86 3.80 -14.46
N SER A 119 -8.99 4.19 -15.05
CA SER A 119 -9.52 3.63 -16.28
C SER A 119 -9.75 4.75 -17.30
N GLU A 120 -10.32 4.46 -18.45
CA GLU A 120 -10.63 5.46 -19.47
C GLU A 120 -11.65 6.52 -19.02
N VAL A 121 -12.50 6.20 -18.04
CA VAL A 121 -13.61 7.07 -17.60
C VAL A 121 -13.65 7.27 -16.08
N SER A 122 -12.70 6.73 -15.34
CA SER A 122 -12.68 6.85 -13.88
C SER A 122 -11.28 6.94 -13.31
N VAL A 123 -11.17 7.62 -12.17
CA VAL A 123 -9.99 7.67 -11.31
C VAL A 123 -10.42 7.32 -9.91
N SER A 124 -9.81 6.30 -9.34
CA SER A 124 -9.94 5.97 -7.92
C SER A 124 -8.64 6.35 -7.23
N LEU A 125 -8.73 7.07 -6.13
CA LEU A 125 -7.56 7.48 -5.36
C LEU A 125 -7.86 7.43 -3.87
N THR A 126 -6.80 7.33 -3.07
CA THR A 126 -6.91 7.26 -1.62
C THR A 126 -6.14 8.38 -0.94
N ILE A 127 -6.71 8.86 0.16
CA ILE A 127 -6.09 9.80 1.10
C ILE A 127 -6.28 9.31 2.53
N ASP A 128 -5.44 9.76 3.47
CA ASP A 128 -5.49 9.40 4.89
C ASP A 128 -5.87 10.56 5.82
N ASP A 129 -6.16 11.73 5.25
CA ASP A 129 -6.58 12.92 5.97
C ASP A 129 -7.95 13.39 5.46
N GLU A 130 -8.94 13.39 6.35
CA GLU A 130 -10.32 13.77 6.02
C GLU A 130 -10.61 15.27 6.12
N ASN A 131 -9.66 16.08 6.58
CA ASN A 131 -9.84 17.52 6.60
C ASN A 131 -10.13 18.02 5.17
N GLU A 132 -11.03 18.99 5.05
CA GLU A 132 -11.39 19.64 3.78
C GLU A 132 -11.98 18.69 2.71
N ILE A 133 -12.36 17.46 3.09
CA ILE A 133 -12.91 16.47 2.12
C ILE A 133 -14.19 16.98 1.43
N GLU A 134 -14.99 17.76 2.12
CA GLU A 134 -16.24 18.34 1.56
C GLU A 134 -15.93 19.41 0.52
N ASP A 135 -14.92 20.24 0.75
CA ASP A 135 -14.47 21.26 -0.22
C ASP A 135 -13.82 20.62 -1.44
N ILE A 136 -12.98 19.61 -1.23
CA ILE A 136 -12.38 18.80 -2.31
C ILE A 136 -13.47 18.14 -3.15
N THR A 137 -14.47 17.55 -2.49
CA THR A 137 -15.60 16.90 -3.17
C THR A 137 -16.35 17.89 -4.04
N ARG A 138 -16.69 19.09 -3.51
CA ARG A 138 -17.36 20.16 -4.23
C ARG A 138 -16.58 20.61 -5.47
N ASP A 139 -15.27 20.85 -5.32
CA ASP A 139 -14.42 21.24 -6.46
C ASP A 139 -14.35 20.14 -7.54
N ILE A 140 -14.35 18.87 -7.13
CA ILE A 140 -14.38 17.74 -8.08
C ILE A 140 -15.74 17.65 -8.78
N GLU A 141 -16.85 17.92 -8.08
CA GLU A 141 -18.21 17.88 -8.63
C GLU A 141 -18.44 18.88 -9.77
N GLU A 142 -17.65 19.96 -9.85
CA GLU A 142 -17.67 20.88 -10.97
C GLU A 142 -17.21 20.26 -12.30
N ILE A 143 -16.39 19.20 -12.24
CA ILE A 143 -15.75 18.59 -13.43
C ILE A 143 -16.14 17.13 -13.65
N ALA A 144 -16.64 16.44 -12.64
CA ALA A 144 -16.92 15.00 -12.67
C ALA A 144 -17.96 14.61 -11.63
N ARG A 145 -18.44 13.36 -11.69
CA ARG A 145 -19.17 12.75 -10.57
C ARG A 145 -18.16 12.18 -9.57
N VAL A 146 -18.40 12.40 -8.29
CA VAL A 146 -17.54 11.89 -7.23
C VAL A 146 -18.31 11.02 -6.24
N ARG A 147 -17.66 9.97 -5.77
CA ARG A 147 -18.14 9.14 -4.67
C ARG A 147 -17.04 9.02 -3.63
N VAL A 148 -17.34 9.37 -2.40
CA VAL A 148 -16.42 9.31 -1.27
C VAL A 148 -16.83 8.15 -0.35
N LEU A 149 -15.90 7.26 -0.06
CA LEU A 149 -16.08 6.12 0.83
C LEU A 149 -15.09 6.25 1.98
N LYS A 150 -15.60 6.57 3.17
CA LYS A 150 -14.81 6.63 4.41
C LYS A 150 -14.63 5.25 5.04
N ASN A 151 -13.76 5.16 6.04
CA ASN A 151 -13.47 3.91 6.78
C ASN A 151 -13.00 2.77 5.88
N ARG A 152 -12.13 3.07 4.93
CA ARG A 152 -11.45 2.07 4.12
C ARG A 152 -10.08 1.75 4.70
N ALA A 153 -9.52 0.66 4.23
CA ALA A 153 -8.16 0.29 4.57
C ALA A 153 -7.39 -0.12 3.31
N ILE A 154 -6.13 0.30 3.25
CA ILE A 154 -5.19 -0.19 2.26
C ILE A 154 -4.51 -1.43 2.82
N VAL A 155 -4.40 -2.47 2.02
CA VAL A 155 -3.55 -3.64 2.25
C VAL A 155 -2.49 -3.68 1.17
N CYS A 156 -1.26 -3.95 1.57
CA CYS A 156 -0.11 -4.01 0.68
C CYS A 156 0.65 -5.31 0.90
N ILE A 157 0.78 -6.13 -0.13
CA ILE A 157 1.69 -7.27 -0.16
C ILE A 157 3.02 -6.78 -0.70
N VAL A 158 4.07 -6.99 0.08
CA VAL A 158 5.43 -6.52 -0.25
C VAL A 158 6.36 -7.69 -0.48
N GLY A 159 7.14 -7.61 -1.56
CA GLY A 159 8.21 -8.56 -1.86
C GLY A 159 8.88 -8.24 -3.19
N GLU A 160 10.18 -8.19 -3.17
CA GLU A 160 10.98 -7.96 -4.37
C GLU A 160 10.84 -9.14 -5.34
N HIS A 161 10.75 -8.84 -6.64
CA HIS A 161 10.59 -9.84 -7.72
C HIS A 161 9.23 -10.53 -7.86
N MET A 162 8.20 -10.11 -7.16
CA MET A 162 6.85 -10.69 -7.30
C MET A 162 6.29 -10.59 -8.73
N MET A 163 6.60 -9.52 -9.45
CA MET A 163 6.12 -9.31 -10.84
C MET A 163 6.55 -10.40 -11.82
N ASN A 164 7.71 -11.00 -11.59
CA ASN A 164 8.25 -12.00 -12.51
C ASN A 164 7.75 -13.42 -12.21
N VAL A 165 6.80 -13.54 -11.27
CA VAL A 165 6.27 -14.83 -10.86
C VAL A 165 4.78 -14.88 -11.16
N PRO A 166 4.37 -15.72 -12.12
CA PRO A 166 2.96 -15.91 -12.41
C PRO A 166 2.16 -16.38 -11.21
N GLY A 167 0.93 -15.88 -11.08
CA GLY A 167 -0.04 -16.39 -10.12
C GLY A 167 -0.05 -15.69 -8.75
N ILE A 168 0.88 -14.81 -8.41
CA ILE A 168 0.88 -14.11 -7.12
C ILE A 168 -0.41 -13.31 -6.90
N ALA A 169 -0.81 -12.50 -7.89
CA ALA A 169 -2.07 -11.75 -7.80
C ALA A 169 -3.29 -12.71 -7.70
N GLY A 170 -3.30 -13.79 -8.50
CA GLY A 170 -4.37 -14.79 -8.44
C GLY A 170 -4.53 -15.39 -7.04
N ARG A 171 -3.43 -15.86 -6.45
CA ARG A 171 -3.41 -16.42 -5.07
C ARG A 171 -3.87 -15.38 -4.03
N THR A 172 -3.39 -14.14 -4.15
CA THR A 172 -3.78 -13.05 -3.27
C THR A 172 -5.30 -12.84 -3.25
N PHE A 173 -5.89 -12.65 -4.43
CA PHE A 173 -7.31 -12.33 -4.52
C PHE A 173 -8.20 -13.56 -4.33
N GLU A 174 -7.72 -14.75 -4.64
CA GLU A 174 -8.41 -16.01 -4.29
C GLU A 174 -8.50 -16.21 -2.77
N ALA A 175 -7.42 -15.94 -2.04
CA ALA A 175 -7.42 -16.02 -0.58
C ALA A 175 -8.43 -15.04 0.05
N LEU A 176 -8.50 -13.81 -0.46
CA LEU A 176 -9.49 -12.82 -0.03
C LEU A 176 -10.93 -13.26 -0.36
N GLY A 177 -11.17 -13.72 -1.58
CA GLY A 177 -12.48 -14.19 -2.04
C GLY A 177 -13.01 -15.36 -1.24
N LYS A 178 -12.16 -16.36 -0.92
CA LYS A 178 -12.51 -17.50 -0.04
C LYS A 178 -12.93 -17.05 1.37
N ASN A 179 -12.46 -15.90 1.83
CA ASN A 179 -12.81 -15.31 3.11
C ASN A 179 -13.93 -14.25 3.02
N ASN A 180 -14.64 -14.17 1.88
CA ASN A 180 -15.72 -13.23 1.61
C ASN A 180 -15.29 -11.75 1.76
N ILE A 181 -14.03 -11.43 1.46
CA ILE A 181 -13.50 -10.08 1.53
C ILE A 181 -13.57 -9.45 0.13
N ASN A 182 -14.34 -8.37 0.01
CA ASN A 182 -14.45 -7.63 -1.24
C ASN A 182 -13.29 -6.66 -1.42
N VAL A 183 -12.75 -6.60 -2.64
CA VAL A 183 -11.69 -5.66 -3.03
C VAL A 183 -12.31 -4.54 -3.85
N GLU A 184 -12.17 -3.30 -3.36
CA GLU A 184 -12.80 -2.12 -3.96
C GLU A 184 -11.89 -1.41 -4.99
N MET A 185 -10.57 -1.56 -4.86
CA MET A 185 -9.56 -0.97 -5.73
C MET A 185 -8.30 -1.82 -5.72
N ILE A 186 -7.63 -1.93 -6.85
CA ILE A 186 -6.35 -2.63 -7.00
C ILE A 186 -5.36 -1.70 -7.71
N SER A 187 -4.14 -1.65 -7.22
CA SER A 187 -3.03 -0.94 -7.83
C SER A 187 -1.75 -1.78 -7.71
N GLN A 188 -1.07 -1.97 -8.82
CA GLN A 188 0.22 -2.66 -8.87
C GLN A 188 1.19 -1.84 -9.69
N ALA A 189 2.26 -1.39 -9.06
CA ALA A 189 3.30 -0.65 -9.74
C ALA A 189 4.20 -1.58 -10.57
N SER A 190 4.69 -1.10 -11.70
CA SER A 190 5.65 -1.82 -12.55
C SER A 190 7.01 -2.05 -11.89
N SER A 191 7.29 -1.38 -10.76
CA SER A 191 8.47 -1.65 -9.92
C SER A 191 8.52 -3.08 -9.38
N GLY A 192 7.35 -3.74 -9.28
CA GLY A 192 7.26 -5.14 -8.89
C GLY A 192 7.47 -5.44 -7.41
N VAL A 193 7.56 -4.43 -6.58
CA VAL A 193 7.83 -4.57 -5.15
C VAL A 193 6.57 -4.78 -4.33
N ASN A 194 5.40 -4.35 -4.86
CA ASN A 194 4.15 -4.45 -4.13
C ASN A 194 2.94 -4.79 -5.01
N ILE A 195 1.90 -5.32 -4.37
CA ILE A 195 0.51 -5.35 -4.83
C ILE A 195 -0.31 -4.68 -3.75
N THR A 196 -0.97 -3.59 -4.09
CA THR A 196 -1.74 -2.77 -3.15
C THR A 196 -3.22 -2.81 -3.54
N PHE A 197 -4.09 -2.93 -2.55
CA PHE A 197 -5.53 -2.93 -2.78
C PHE A 197 -6.28 -2.34 -1.59
N VAL A 198 -7.53 -1.96 -1.82
CA VAL A 198 -8.40 -1.33 -0.83
C VAL A 198 -9.55 -2.27 -0.48
N VAL A 199 -9.81 -2.39 0.80
CA VAL A 199 -10.94 -3.15 1.37
C VAL A 199 -11.73 -2.28 2.34
N ASP A 200 -12.93 -2.72 2.72
CA ASP A 200 -13.66 -2.11 3.84
C ASP A 200 -12.84 -2.22 5.12
N GLY A 201 -12.83 -1.16 5.93
CA GLY A 201 -12.05 -1.13 7.18
C GLY A 201 -12.44 -2.21 8.20
N ARG A 202 -13.67 -2.75 8.10
CA ARG A 202 -14.15 -3.86 8.94
C ARG A 202 -13.45 -5.18 8.62
N ASP A 203 -13.00 -5.34 7.37
CA ASP A 203 -12.41 -6.60 6.88
C ASP A 203 -10.89 -6.65 7.03
N ILE A 204 -10.25 -5.55 7.48
CA ILE A 204 -8.79 -5.42 7.46
C ILE A 204 -8.07 -6.52 8.24
N GLU A 205 -8.55 -6.87 9.42
CA GLU A 205 -7.88 -7.88 10.25
C GLU A 205 -8.00 -9.28 9.64
N ASN A 206 -9.16 -9.60 9.08
CA ASN A 206 -9.37 -10.86 8.36
C ASN A 206 -8.54 -10.91 7.08
N ALA A 207 -8.46 -9.80 6.33
CA ALA A 207 -7.62 -9.70 5.14
C ALA A 207 -6.15 -9.97 5.46
N VAL A 208 -5.63 -9.34 6.51
CA VAL A 208 -4.23 -9.53 6.93
C VAL A 208 -3.98 -10.97 7.39
N LYS A 209 -4.91 -11.57 8.16
CA LYS A 209 -4.79 -12.95 8.66
C LYS A 209 -4.79 -13.95 7.52
N CYS A 210 -5.77 -13.92 6.63
CA CYS A 210 -5.87 -14.89 5.53
C CYS A 210 -4.69 -14.78 4.55
N LEU A 211 -4.18 -13.59 4.29
CA LEU A 211 -2.99 -13.39 3.46
C LEU A 211 -1.72 -13.85 4.16
N HIS A 212 -1.61 -13.66 5.48
CA HIS A 212 -0.50 -14.17 6.23
C HIS A 212 -0.51 -15.72 6.24
N GLU A 213 -1.65 -16.34 6.42
CA GLU A 213 -1.81 -17.80 6.29
C GLU A 213 -1.42 -18.30 4.90
N GLU A 214 -1.87 -17.64 3.84
CA GLU A 214 -1.58 -18.01 2.45
C GLU A 214 -0.08 -18.00 2.12
N TYR A 215 0.69 -17.05 2.69
CA TYR A 215 2.08 -16.84 2.30
C TYR A 215 3.13 -17.30 3.30
N PHE A 216 2.76 -17.51 4.57
CA PHE A 216 3.73 -17.75 5.65
C PHE A 216 3.45 -18.98 6.51
N SER A 217 2.36 -19.73 6.21
CA SER A 217 2.07 -21.03 6.85
C SER A 217 2.89 -22.17 6.29
#